data_d880158cca4c6955c727ee93bd82cba4
#
_entry.id   d880158cca4c6955c727ee93bd82cba4
#
_cell.length_a   1.000
_cell.length_b   1.000
_cell.length_c   1.000
_cell.angle_alpha   90.00
_cell.angle_beta   90.00
_cell.angle_gamma   90.00
#
_symmetry.space_group_name_H-M   'P 1'
#
loop_
_entity.id
_entity.type
_entity.pdbx_description
1 polymer ?
#
loop_
_entity_poly.entity_id
_entity_poly.type
_entity_poly.pdbx_seq_one_letter_code
_entity_poly.pdbx_strand_id
1 'polypeptide(L)'
;SDERQWTWMDEGINSYLDGVAGREWDAEIPWGVEPRYIVDYMVSSNQVPVMTQSDSVLRLGPNAYSKPATALNILRETIMGRELFDFAFKEYSRRWEFKRPTPSDFFRTMEEASGIDLDWFWRGWFYTTDHVDISLERVYQMEMNTENPDIDFVREREDDKAFSPSLFSERNRDAGMRTWVERNTDVSDFYDENDEFTVTNKERNAYNSFLEGLENWEREALDKAVSEERNYYLVEF
;
A
#
# COMPACT_ATOMS: atom_id res chain seq x y z
N SER A 1 26.38 3.63 -1.59
CA SER A 1 26.15 4.54 -0.45
C SER A 1 26.96 4.12 0.78
N ASP A 2 26.99 4.97 1.79
CA ASP A 2 27.48 4.62 3.12
C ASP A 2 26.27 4.21 3.99
N GLU A 3 25.99 2.93 4.07
CA GLU A 3 24.83 2.35 4.77
C GLU A 3 24.82 2.70 6.26
N ARG A 4 25.99 2.78 6.88
CA ARG A 4 26.08 3.09 8.29
C ARG A 4 25.70 4.54 8.59
N GLN A 5 25.90 5.43 7.64
CA GLN A 5 25.55 6.84 7.77
C GLN A 5 24.16 7.14 7.24
N TRP A 6 23.78 6.54 6.11
CA TRP A 6 22.49 6.76 5.43
C TRP A 6 21.88 5.43 4.97
N THR A 7 21.40 4.63 5.93
CA THR A 7 20.81 3.30 5.67
C THR A 7 19.70 3.35 4.63
N TRP A 8 18.90 4.41 4.60
CA TRP A 8 17.81 4.58 3.66
C TRP A 8 18.24 4.58 2.18
N MET A 9 19.47 4.99 1.88
CA MET A 9 19.98 5.01 0.51
C MET A 9 20.25 3.60 -0.04
N ASP A 10 20.43 2.64 0.84
CA ASP A 10 20.50 1.22 0.51
C ASP A 10 19.12 0.60 0.62
N GLU A 11 18.58 0.52 1.82
CA GLU A 11 17.38 -0.22 2.15
C GLU A 11 16.10 0.40 1.57
N GLY A 12 15.98 1.72 1.61
CA GLY A 12 14.79 2.42 1.12
C GLY A 12 14.69 2.41 -0.40
N ILE A 13 15.81 2.60 -1.10
CA ILE A 13 15.83 2.51 -2.56
C ILE A 13 15.56 1.06 -3.00
N ASN A 14 16.15 0.08 -2.32
CA ASN A 14 15.91 -1.33 -2.61
C ASN A 14 14.43 -1.70 -2.37
N SER A 15 13.86 -1.32 -1.23
CA SER A 15 12.45 -1.57 -0.91
C SER A 15 11.50 -0.94 -1.94
N TYR A 16 11.83 0.23 -2.46
CA TYR A 16 11.08 0.84 -3.56
C TYR A 16 11.15 -0.02 -4.83
N LEU A 17 12.35 -0.48 -5.21
CA LEU A 17 12.54 -1.33 -6.39
C LEU A 17 11.89 -2.70 -6.23
N ASP A 18 11.91 -3.28 -5.04
CA ASP A 18 11.18 -4.51 -4.71
C ASP A 18 9.68 -4.32 -4.92
N GLY A 19 9.14 -3.18 -4.49
CA GLY A 19 7.74 -2.83 -4.74
C GLY A 19 7.39 -2.70 -6.22
N VAL A 20 8.28 -2.11 -7.03
CA VAL A 20 8.10 -2.02 -8.48
C VAL A 20 8.16 -3.41 -9.12
N ALA A 21 9.16 -4.21 -8.76
CA ALA A 21 9.35 -5.56 -9.30
C ALA A 21 8.20 -6.51 -8.91
N GLY A 22 7.73 -6.40 -7.66
CA GLY A 22 6.60 -7.21 -7.18
C GLY A 22 5.32 -6.94 -7.96
N ARG A 23 5.02 -5.68 -8.25
CA ARG A 23 3.85 -5.31 -9.06
C ARG A 23 3.98 -5.61 -10.55
N GLU A 24 5.20 -5.72 -11.05
CA GLU A 24 5.46 -6.24 -12.40
C GLU A 24 5.21 -7.76 -12.45
N TRP A 25 5.45 -8.44 -11.33
CA TRP A 25 5.19 -9.88 -11.19
C TRP A 25 3.68 -10.13 -11.07
N ASP A 26 3.04 -9.54 -10.05
CA ASP A 26 1.62 -9.68 -9.74
C ASP A 26 1.05 -8.37 -9.17
N ALA A 27 -0.08 -7.92 -9.70
CA ALA A 27 -0.73 -6.68 -9.29
C ALA A 27 -1.35 -6.75 -7.89
N GLU A 28 -1.70 -7.93 -7.41
CA GLU A 28 -2.40 -8.14 -6.13
C GLU A 28 -1.44 -8.27 -4.95
N ILE A 29 -0.15 -8.46 -5.16
CA ILE A 29 0.82 -8.54 -4.06
C ILE A 29 0.90 -7.21 -3.30
N PRO A 30 0.56 -7.17 -2.00
CA PRO A 30 0.64 -5.96 -1.19
C PRO A 30 2.12 -5.65 -0.85
N TRP A 31 2.73 -4.79 -1.61
CA TRP A 31 4.08 -4.32 -1.31
C TRP A 31 4.01 -3.01 -0.54
N GLY A 32 4.48 -2.98 0.69
CA GLY A 32 4.36 -1.90 1.67
C GLY A 32 4.96 -0.53 1.32
N VAL A 33 4.91 -0.11 0.05
CA VAL A 33 5.38 1.20 -0.44
C VAL A 33 4.25 2.22 -0.64
N GLU A 34 3.01 1.84 -0.37
CA GLU A 34 1.87 2.74 -0.49
C GLU A 34 1.73 3.64 0.74
N PRO A 35 1.25 4.89 0.57
CA PRO A 35 1.15 5.85 1.66
C PRO A 35 0.39 5.33 2.90
N ARG A 36 -0.64 4.51 2.71
CA ARG A 36 -1.44 3.95 3.80
C ARG A 36 -0.65 3.13 4.82
N TYR A 37 0.42 2.47 4.39
CA TYR A 37 1.22 1.61 5.27
C TYR A 37 2.22 2.36 6.15
N ILE A 38 2.48 3.63 5.88
CA ILE A 38 3.44 4.43 6.65
C ILE A 38 2.76 5.38 7.64
N VAL A 39 1.42 5.52 7.60
CA VAL A 39 0.65 6.48 8.41
C VAL A 39 0.96 6.35 9.90
N ASP A 40 0.89 5.13 10.46
CA ASP A 40 1.15 4.90 11.88
C ASP A 40 2.56 5.33 12.31
N TYR A 41 3.53 5.20 11.41
CA TYR A 41 4.88 5.68 11.69
C TYR A 41 4.96 7.21 11.61
N MET A 42 4.30 7.81 10.63
CA MET A 42 4.31 9.27 10.42
C MET A 42 3.75 10.05 11.62
N VAL A 43 2.76 9.48 12.32
CA VAL A 43 2.17 10.11 13.53
C VAL A 43 2.83 9.66 14.84
N SER A 44 3.80 8.73 14.76
CA SER A 44 4.45 8.17 15.96
C SER A 44 5.42 9.16 16.61
N SER A 45 5.40 9.24 17.93
CA SER A 45 6.39 9.99 18.71
C SER A 45 7.83 9.46 18.60
N ASN A 46 8.00 8.24 18.07
CA ASN A 46 9.30 7.61 17.82
C ASN A 46 9.78 7.83 16.38
N GLN A 47 9.08 8.66 15.62
CA GLN A 47 9.53 9.08 14.31
C GLN A 47 10.75 9.98 14.45
N VAL A 48 11.76 9.75 13.61
CA VAL A 48 12.91 10.63 13.43
C VAL A 48 13.10 10.92 11.94
N PRO A 49 13.77 12.01 11.55
CA PRO A 49 14.07 12.27 10.15
C PRO A 49 14.75 11.09 9.48
N VAL A 50 14.44 10.82 8.21
CA VAL A 50 15.08 9.74 7.42
C VAL A 50 16.59 9.95 7.30
N MET A 51 17.04 11.21 7.34
CA MET A 51 18.44 11.59 7.33
C MET A 51 19.18 11.32 8.65
N THR A 52 18.50 10.79 9.67
CA THR A 52 19.12 10.44 10.95
C THR A 52 20.14 9.31 10.75
N GLN A 53 21.31 9.46 11.37
CA GLN A 53 22.36 8.43 11.36
C GLN A 53 21.84 7.12 11.98
N SER A 54 22.19 5.99 11.41
CA SER A 54 21.58 4.68 11.66
C SER A 54 21.57 4.26 13.15
N ASP A 55 22.67 4.52 13.86
CA ASP A 55 22.78 4.16 15.30
C ASP A 55 21.82 4.99 16.19
N SER A 56 21.24 6.08 15.67
CA SER A 56 20.34 6.98 16.37
C SER A 56 18.86 6.82 15.97
N VAL A 57 18.56 5.89 15.06
CA VAL A 57 17.20 5.64 14.60
C VAL A 57 16.46 4.73 15.60
N LEU A 58 15.33 5.19 16.12
CA LEU A 58 14.54 4.47 17.13
C LEU A 58 13.75 3.30 16.53
N ARG A 59 13.25 3.46 15.31
CA ARG A 59 12.51 2.43 14.56
C ARG A 59 13.10 2.28 13.17
N LEU A 60 14.08 1.40 13.04
CA LEU A 60 14.89 1.25 11.82
C LEU A 60 14.04 0.83 10.60
N GLY A 61 13.17 -0.17 10.75
CA GLY A 61 12.35 -0.67 9.63
C GLY A 61 11.55 0.44 8.93
N PRO A 62 10.61 1.10 9.60
CA PRO A 62 9.83 2.14 8.94
C PRO A 62 10.65 3.37 8.54
N ASN A 63 11.75 3.70 9.24
CA ASN A 63 12.58 4.84 8.90
C ASN A 63 13.46 4.61 7.67
N ALA A 64 14.18 3.50 7.63
CA ALA A 64 15.17 3.24 6.59
C ALA A 64 14.58 2.53 5.35
N TYR A 65 13.51 1.77 5.51
CA TYR A 65 12.86 0.97 4.46
C TYR A 65 11.58 1.65 3.95
N SER A 66 10.53 1.67 4.79
CA SER A 66 9.18 1.99 4.33
C SER A 66 9.00 3.47 3.97
N LYS A 67 9.39 4.40 4.84
CA LYS A 67 9.18 5.84 4.61
C LYS A 67 9.88 6.35 3.35
N PRO A 68 11.19 6.06 3.11
CA PRO A 68 11.83 6.48 1.86
C PRO A 68 11.28 5.75 0.63
N ALA A 69 10.92 4.48 0.71
CA ALA A 69 10.30 3.77 -0.39
C ALA A 69 8.94 4.37 -0.77
N THR A 70 8.12 4.71 0.24
CA THR A 70 6.85 5.42 0.04
C THR A 70 7.07 6.80 -0.60
N ALA A 71 8.09 7.55 -0.15
CA ALA A 71 8.44 8.84 -0.73
C ALA A 71 8.77 8.72 -2.22
N LEU A 72 9.58 7.75 -2.61
CA LEU A 72 9.93 7.50 -4.02
C LEU A 72 8.70 7.08 -4.84
N ASN A 73 7.80 6.28 -4.26
CA ASN A 73 6.54 5.92 -4.91
C ASN A 73 5.65 7.15 -5.16
N ILE A 74 5.52 8.04 -4.19
CA ILE A 74 4.78 9.31 -4.34
C ILE A 74 5.41 10.20 -5.41
N LEU A 75 6.72 10.33 -5.43
CA LEU A 75 7.43 11.09 -6.47
C LEU A 75 7.10 10.56 -7.86
N ARG A 76 7.17 9.24 -8.04
CA ARG A 76 6.91 8.61 -9.32
C ARG A 76 5.46 8.71 -9.75
N GLU A 77 4.53 8.39 -8.84
CA GLU A 77 3.12 8.23 -9.19
C GLU A 77 2.34 9.55 -9.19
N THR A 78 2.79 10.53 -8.38
CA THR A 78 1.99 11.73 -8.13
C THR A 78 2.69 13.03 -8.55
N ILE A 79 3.96 13.20 -8.22
CA ILE A 79 4.63 14.50 -8.35
C ILE A 79 5.32 14.67 -9.70
N MET A 80 6.18 13.74 -10.08
CA MET A 80 6.96 13.82 -11.31
C MET A 80 6.26 13.14 -12.50
N GLY A 81 5.47 12.10 -12.23
CA GLY A 81 4.99 11.17 -13.23
C GLY A 81 6.05 10.12 -13.60
N ARG A 82 5.57 8.97 -14.10
CA ARG A 82 6.41 7.78 -14.31
C ARG A 82 7.56 8.02 -15.29
N GLU A 83 7.27 8.61 -16.43
CA GLU A 83 8.29 8.79 -17.48
C GLU A 83 9.46 9.62 -17.00
N LEU A 84 9.17 10.77 -16.36
CA LEU A 84 10.19 11.69 -15.91
C LEU A 84 10.96 11.15 -14.70
N PHE A 85 10.26 10.53 -13.75
CA PHE A 85 10.91 9.89 -12.61
C PHE A 85 11.83 8.75 -13.07
N ASP A 86 11.34 7.85 -13.93
CA ASP A 86 12.09 6.69 -14.41
C ASP A 86 13.32 7.15 -15.22
N PHE A 87 13.22 8.22 -15.99
CA PHE A 87 14.35 8.84 -16.67
C PHE A 87 15.40 9.34 -15.67
N ALA A 88 14.99 10.15 -14.69
CA ALA A 88 15.89 10.73 -13.69
C ALA A 88 16.54 9.64 -12.82
N PHE A 89 15.77 8.61 -12.44
CA PHE A 89 16.27 7.49 -11.64
C PHE A 89 17.28 6.62 -12.41
N LYS A 90 17.06 6.39 -13.70
CA LYS A 90 18.03 5.72 -14.58
C LYS A 90 19.32 6.53 -14.73
N GLU A 91 19.19 7.86 -14.82
CA GLU A 91 20.35 8.75 -14.87
C GLU A 91 21.16 8.72 -13.57
N TYR A 92 20.46 8.70 -12.41
CA TYR A 92 21.10 8.47 -11.12
C TYR A 92 21.86 7.14 -11.10
N SER A 93 21.24 6.04 -11.50
CA SER A 93 21.86 4.72 -11.54
C SER A 93 23.10 4.72 -12.42
N ARG A 94 23.00 5.29 -13.63
CA ARG A 94 24.11 5.38 -14.58
C ARG A 94 25.28 6.22 -14.07
N ARG A 95 25.02 7.34 -13.40
CA ARG A 95 26.07 8.24 -12.88
C ARG A 95 26.80 7.65 -11.68
N TRP A 96 26.08 6.90 -10.85
CA TRP A 96 26.53 6.51 -9.53
C TRP A 96 26.77 4.99 -9.35
N GLU A 97 26.56 4.16 -10.37
CA GLU A 97 26.92 2.75 -10.30
C GLU A 97 28.39 2.57 -9.94
N PHE A 98 28.66 1.61 -9.04
CA PHE A 98 29.99 1.32 -8.49
C PHE A 98 30.66 2.48 -7.73
N LYS A 99 29.93 3.54 -7.42
CA LYS A 99 30.41 4.68 -6.63
C LYS A 99 29.71 4.72 -5.27
N ARG A 100 30.08 5.71 -4.45
CA ARG A 100 29.48 5.94 -3.14
C ARG A 100 28.74 7.29 -3.10
N PRO A 101 27.53 7.37 -3.65
CA PRO A 101 26.76 8.59 -3.60
C PRO A 101 26.33 8.93 -2.17
N THR A 102 26.23 10.22 -1.91
CA THR A 102 25.59 10.79 -0.73
C THR A 102 24.12 11.11 -1.03
N PRO A 103 23.27 11.38 0.00
CA PRO A 103 21.92 11.89 -0.22
C PRO A 103 21.86 13.10 -1.14
N SER A 104 22.79 14.04 -0.98
CA SER A 104 22.87 15.23 -1.85
C SER A 104 23.12 14.89 -3.32
N ASP A 105 23.89 13.84 -3.58
CA ASP A 105 24.17 13.38 -4.95
C ASP A 105 22.90 12.79 -5.57
N PHE A 106 22.11 12.07 -4.78
CA PHE A 106 20.82 11.54 -5.21
C PHE A 106 19.84 12.67 -5.52
N PHE A 107 19.61 13.57 -4.56
CA PHE A 107 18.65 14.67 -4.70
C PHE A 107 18.98 15.56 -5.91
N ARG A 108 20.23 16.02 -6.01
CA ARG A 108 20.69 16.83 -7.16
C ARG A 108 20.54 16.10 -8.48
N THR A 109 20.87 14.82 -8.53
CA THR A 109 20.76 14.07 -9.79
C THR A 109 19.31 13.96 -10.23
N MET A 110 18.38 13.72 -9.30
CA MET A 110 16.96 13.67 -9.61
C MET A 110 16.45 15.02 -10.12
N GLU A 111 16.85 16.13 -9.50
CA GLU A 111 16.46 17.49 -9.93
C GLU A 111 17.11 17.90 -11.26
N GLU A 112 18.42 17.70 -11.41
CA GLU A 112 19.14 18.02 -12.65
C GLU A 112 18.58 17.25 -13.85
N ALA A 113 18.29 15.96 -13.67
CA ALA A 113 17.78 15.12 -14.76
C ALA A 113 16.33 15.42 -15.11
N SER A 114 15.51 15.76 -14.12
CA SER A 114 14.09 16.06 -14.33
C SER A 114 13.81 17.51 -14.66
N GLY A 115 14.67 18.44 -14.25
CA GLY A 115 14.43 19.88 -14.35
C GLY A 115 13.37 20.39 -13.38
N ILE A 116 12.97 19.60 -12.38
CA ILE A 116 11.97 19.96 -11.35
C ILE A 116 12.70 20.32 -10.07
N ASP A 117 12.28 21.42 -9.44
CA ASP A 117 12.68 21.78 -8.07
C ASP A 117 11.92 20.89 -7.06
N LEU A 118 12.65 20.04 -6.37
CA LEU A 118 12.13 19.11 -5.37
C LEU A 118 12.63 19.42 -3.95
N ASP A 119 13.29 20.55 -3.71
CA ASP A 119 13.81 20.94 -2.40
C ASP A 119 12.75 20.87 -1.29
N TRP A 120 11.53 21.33 -1.59
CA TRP A 120 10.40 21.26 -0.67
C TRP A 120 10.02 19.82 -0.30
N PHE A 121 10.09 18.90 -1.25
CA PHE A 121 9.76 17.48 -1.05
C PHE A 121 10.84 16.79 -0.23
N TRP A 122 12.12 16.97 -0.59
CA TRP A 122 13.24 16.40 0.16
C TRP A 122 13.21 16.88 1.60
N ARG A 123 12.99 18.18 1.81
CA ARG A 123 12.90 18.76 3.15
C ARG A 123 11.79 18.11 3.98
N GLY A 124 10.57 18.02 3.46
CA GLY A 124 9.43 17.46 4.17
C GLY A 124 9.57 15.97 4.47
N TRP A 125 9.99 15.17 3.47
CA TRP A 125 10.04 13.73 3.62
C TRP A 125 11.29 13.21 4.32
N PHE A 126 12.44 13.81 4.09
CA PHE A 126 13.73 13.27 4.55
C PHE A 126 14.32 14.00 5.74
N TYR A 127 14.12 15.31 5.86
CA TYR A 127 14.78 16.12 6.87
C TYR A 127 13.88 16.47 8.07
N THR A 128 12.55 16.34 7.95
CA THR A 128 11.61 16.63 9.04
C THR A 128 10.77 15.41 9.40
N THR A 129 10.00 15.55 10.49
CA THR A 129 8.99 14.59 10.92
C THR A 129 7.57 15.15 10.78
N ASP A 130 7.45 16.29 10.10
CA ASP A 130 6.15 16.92 9.86
C ASP A 130 5.27 16.03 8.99
N HIS A 131 3.98 16.06 9.22
CA HIS A 131 2.98 15.36 8.43
C HIS A 131 1.73 16.23 8.30
N VAL A 132 0.94 15.94 7.27
CA VAL A 132 -0.37 16.58 7.08
C VAL A 132 -1.41 15.69 7.75
N ASP A 133 -2.23 16.28 8.60
CA ASP A 133 -3.37 15.63 9.22
C ASP A 133 -4.66 16.21 8.60
N ILE A 134 -5.27 15.46 7.70
CA ILE A 134 -6.57 15.81 7.11
C ILE A 134 -7.52 14.67 7.47
N SER A 135 -8.51 14.93 8.32
CA SER A 135 -9.54 13.96 8.67
C SER A 135 -10.88 14.29 8.00
N LEU A 136 -11.53 13.26 7.49
CA LEU A 136 -12.96 13.32 7.19
C LEU A 136 -13.70 12.80 8.43
N GLU A 137 -14.49 13.65 9.10
CA GLU A 137 -14.94 13.32 10.45
C GLU A 137 -15.86 12.12 10.53
N ARG A 138 -16.76 11.87 9.60
CA ARG A 138 -17.57 10.61 9.63
C ARG A 138 -18.34 10.38 8.33
N VAL A 139 -18.19 9.19 7.77
CA VAL A 139 -19.15 8.61 6.83
C VAL A 139 -19.48 7.19 7.35
N TYR A 140 -20.72 6.95 7.69
CA TYR A 140 -21.17 5.61 8.09
C TYR A 140 -22.02 5.01 6.98
N GLN A 141 -21.54 3.93 6.40
CA GLN A 141 -22.37 2.98 5.69
C GLN A 141 -22.46 1.72 6.58
N MET A 142 -23.65 1.28 6.89
CA MET A 142 -23.86 0.04 7.64
C MET A 142 -24.46 -0.99 6.70
N GLU A 143 -23.73 -2.02 6.43
CA GLU A 143 -24.22 -3.22 5.80
C GLU A 143 -24.58 -4.25 6.88
N MET A 144 -25.55 -5.10 6.58
CA MET A 144 -25.90 -6.15 7.51
C MET A 144 -24.88 -7.27 7.39
N ASN A 145 -24.21 -7.57 8.49
CA ASN A 145 -23.40 -8.78 8.61
C ASN A 145 -24.37 -9.98 8.60
N THR A 146 -24.20 -10.86 7.61
CA THR A 146 -25.05 -12.04 7.45
C THR A 146 -24.54 -13.23 8.27
N GLU A 147 -23.34 -13.12 8.84
CA GLU A 147 -22.57 -14.21 9.44
C GLU A 147 -22.34 -15.41 8.48
N ASN A 148 -22.73 -15.25 7.21
CA ASN A 148 -22.54 -16.24 6.17
C ASN A 148 -21.21 -16.01 5.46
N PRO A 149 -20.18 -16.83 5.69
CA PRO A 149 -18.86 -16.61 5.10
C PRO A 149 -18.86 -16.70 3.57
N ASP A 150 -19.80 -17.46 2.98
CA ASP A 150 -19.93 -17.54 1.51
C ASP A 150 -20.46 -16.22 0.89
N ILE A 151 -21.06 -15.33 1.69
CA ILE A 151 -21.53 -14.00 1.29
C ILE A 151 -20.56 -12.93 1.76
N ASP A 152 -20.25 -12.93 3.05
CA ASP A 152 -19.51 -11.85 3.70
C ASP A 152 -18.05 -11.80 3.17
N PHE A 153 -17.40 -12.93 2.98
CA PHE A 153 -16.04 -12.97 2.42
C PHE A 153 -15.98 -12.55 0.94
N VAL A 154 -17.03 -12.78 0.17
CA VAL A 154 -17.11 -12.26 -1.21
C VAL A 154 -17.23 -10.74 -1.19
N ARG A 155 -18.06 -10.18 -0.29
CA ARG A 155 -18.20 -8.73 -0.14
C ARG A 155 -16.91 -8.08 0.36
N GLU A 156 -16.32 -8.64 1.41
CA GLU A 156 -15.06 -8.14 1.97
C GLU A 156 -13.93 -8.13 0.93
N ARG A 157 -13.86 -9.16 0.09
CA ARG A 157 -12.91 -9.21 -1.03
C ARG A 157 -13.19 -8.14 -2.09
N GLU A 158 -14.46 -7.90 -2.41
CA GLU A 158 -14.85 -6.85 -3.35
C GLU A 158 -14.57 -5.46 -2.77
N ASP A 159 -14.84 -5.25 -1.49
CA ASP A 159 -14.57 -4.01 -0.78
C ASP A 159 -13.07 -3.75 -0.65
N ASP A 160 -12.27 -4.76 -0.35
CA ASP A 160 -10.81 -4.63 -0.32
C ASP A 160 -10.25 -4.23 -1.69
N LYS A 161 -10.77 -4.83 -2.77
CA LYS A 161 -10.43 -4.46 -4.15
C LYS A 161 -10.91 -3.06 -4.53
N ALA A 162 -12.06 -2.63 -4.03
CA ALA A 162 -12.66 -1.33 -4.33
C ALA A 162 -12.06 -0.20 -3.49
N PHE A 163 -11.65 -0.50 -2.26
CA PHE A 163 -11.26 0.51 -1.25
C PHE A 163 -9.98 1.27 -1.61
N SER A 164 -9.13 0.70 -2.44
CA SER A 164 -8.00 1.45 -3.00
C SER A 164 -7.20 0.60 -4.00
N PRO A 165 -7.58 0.55 -5.24
CA PRO A 165 -6.60 0.16 -6.24
C PRO A 165 -5.41 1.10 -6.06
N SER A 166 -4.21 0.56 -5.88
CA SER A 166 -3.04 1.41 -5.81
C SER A 166 -2.98 2.23 -7.10
N LEU A 167 -2.66 3.52 -7.00
CA LEU A 167 -2.53 4.40 -8.16
C LEU A 167 -1.58 3.79 -9.22
N PHE A 168 -0.62 3.00 -8.76
CA PHE A 168 0.27 2.22 -9.61
C PHE A 168 -0.48 1.15 -10.40
N SER A 169 -1.33 0.35 -9.74
CA SER A 169 -2.09 -0.72 -10.39
C SER A 169 -3.12 -0.17 -11.38
N GLU A 170 -3.79 0.94 -11.03
CA GLU A 170 -4.67 1.66 -11.95
C GLU A 170 -3.93 2.08 -13.21
N ARG A 171 -2.77 2.73 -13.06
CA ARG A 171 -1.98 3.20 -14.19
C ARG A 171 -1.38 2.07 -15.04
N ASN A 172 -1.04 0.94 -14.43
CA ASN A 172 -0.62 -0.24 -15.19
C ASN A 172 -1.78 -0.76 -16.05
N ARG A 173 -2.96 -0.86 -15.47
CA ARG A 173 -4.17 -1.27 -16.17
C ARG A 173 -4.52 -0.32 -17.30
N ASP A 174 -4.51 0.99 -17.05
CA ASP A 174 -4.80 2.03 -18.05
C ASP A 174 -3.77 2.05 -19.19
N ALA A 175 -2.52 1.72 -18.89
CA ALA A 175 -1.46 1.55 -19.88
C ALA A 175 -1.51 0.19 -20.62
N GLY A 176 -2.48 -0.68 -20.30
CA GLY A 176 -2.60 -2.01 -20.88
C GLY A 176 -1.44 -2.95 -20.53
N MET A 177 -0.73 -2.67 -19.45
CA MET A 177 0.36 -3.52 -18.97
C MET A 177 -0.23 -4.78 -18.33
N ARG A 178 0.20 -5.92 -18.81
CA ARG A 178 -0.16 -7.23 -18.24
C ARG A 178 0.98 -7.71 -17.35
N THR A 179 0.65 -8.19 -16.16
CA THR A 179 1.60 -8.79 -15.23
C THR A 179 2.21 -10.07 -15.81
N TRP A 180 3.26 -10.57 -15.18
CA TRP A 180 3.86 -11.83 -15.61
C TRP A 180 2.90 -13.01 -15.43
N VAL A 181 2.13 -13.06 -14.34
CA VAL A 181 1.11 -14.09 -14.08
C VAL A 181 0.00 -14.04 -15.12
N GLU A 182 -0.53 -12.86 -15.47
CA GLU A 182 -1.52 -12.71 -16.54
C GLU A 182 -1.03 -13.13 -17.92
N ARG A 183 0.28 -13.09 -18.15
CA ARG A 183 0.91 -13.54 -19.40
C ARG A 183 1.22 -15.04 -19.42
N ASN A 184 1.34 -15.67 -18.24
CA ASN A 184 1.74 -17.06 -18.05
C ASN A 184 0.69 -17.80 -17.20
N THR A 185 -0.49 -17.98 -17.75
CA THR A 185 -1.67 -18.56 -17.06
C THR A 185 -1.53 -20.03 -16.68
N ASP A 186 -0.44 -20.67 -17.05
CA ASP A 186 -0.05 -22.03 -16.65
C ASP A 186 0.71 -22.07 -15.32
N VAL A 187 1.04 -20.91 -14.78
CA VAL A 187 1.67 -20.76 -13.45
C VAL A 187 0.61 -20.29 -12.48
N SER A 188 0.28 -21.11 -11.49
CA SER A 188 -0.48 -20.72 -10.31
C SER A 188 0.39 -20.97 -9.09
N ASP A 189 0.26 -20.12 -8.09
CA ASP A 189 0.87 -20.38 -6.79
C ASP A 189 -0.19 -20.65 -5.70
N PHE A 190 0.26 -20.95 -4.50
CA PHE A 190 -0.63 -21.27 -3.39
C PHE A 190 -1.58 -20.10 -3.07
N TYR A 191 -1.14 -18.87 -3.24
CA TYR A 191 -1.90 -17.67 -2.90
C TYR A 191 -2.95 -17.31 -3.95
N ASP A 192 -2.83 -17.79 -5.19
CA ASP A 192 -3.88 -17.66 -6.21
C ASP A 192 -5.14 -18.46 -5.85
N GLU A 193 -4.98 -19.54 -5.10
CA GLU A 193 -6.05 -20.46 -4.73
C GLU A 193 -6.55 -20.24 -3.28
N ASN A 194 -5.74 -19.61 -2.41
CA ASN A 194 -6.00 -19.48 -0.98
C ASN A 194 -5.64 -18.10 -0.49
N ASP A 195 -6.61 -17.23 -0.36
CA ASP A 195 -6.50 -15.92 0.28
C ASP A 195 -7.15 -15.92 1.67
N GLU A 196 -7.09 -14.78 2.35
CA GLU A 196 -7.72 -14.58 3.67
C GLU A 196 -9.26 -14.66 3.62
N PHE A 197 -9.85 -14.52 2.42
CA PHE A 197 -11.28 -14.63 2.16
C PHE A 197 -11.68 -16.04 1.70
N THR A 198 -10.79 -17.01 1.75
CA THR A 198 -11.10 -18.39 1.40
C THR A 198 -11.90 -19.06 2.51
N VAL A 199 -13.15 -19.44 2.23
CA VAL A 199 -14.04 -20.02 3.21
C VAL A 199 -13.59 -21.41 3.61
N THR A 200 -13.25 -21.59 4.88
CA THR A 200 -12.85 -22.87 5.46
C THR A 200 -14.01 -23.59 6.14
N ASN A 201 -13.80 -24.87 6.48
CA ASN A 201 -14.77 -25.64 7.25
C ASN A 201 -15.03 -25.05 8.65
N LYS A 202 -14.07 -24.30 9.19
CA LYS A 202 -14.24 -23.66 10.50
C LYS A 202 -15.29 -22.56 10.44
N GLU A 203 -15.20 -21.68 9.42
CA GLU A 203 -16.14 -20.59 9.21
C GLU A 203 -17.56 -21.14 8.90
N ARG A 204 -17.65 -22.17 8.05
CA ARG A 204 -18.94 -22.83 7.78
C ARG A 204 -19.57 -23.46 9.01
N ASN A 205 -18.77 -24.10 9.88
CA ASN A 205 -19.26 -24.67 11.12
C ASN A 205 -19.71 -23.58 12.11
N ALA A 206 -19.01 -22.46 12.18
CA ALA A 206 -19.40 -21.32 13.00
C ALA A 206 -20.74 -20.76 12.53
N TYR A 207 -20.94 -20.56 11.23
CA TYR A 207 -22.19 -20.11 10.64
C TYR A 207 -23.35 -21.08 10.92
N ASN A 208 -23.16 -22.39 10.77
CA ASN A 208 -24.18 -23.37 11.10
C ASN A 208 -24.58 -23.32 12.58
N SER A 209 -23.61 -23.15 13.48
CA SER A 209 -23.89 -22.99 14.91
C SER A 209 -24.64 -21.70 15.22
N PHE A 210 -24.33 -20.62 14.51
CA PHE A 210 -25.09 -19.37 14.59
C PHE A 210 -26.54 -19.56 14.16
N LEU A 211 -26.78 -20.19 13.01
CA LEU A 211 -28.13 -20.47 12.53
C LEU A 211 -28.94 -21.38 13.47
N GLU A 212 -28.30 -22.36 14.13
CA GLU A 212 -28.95 -23.21 15.12
C GLU A 212 -29.39 -22.44 16.37
N GLY A 213 -28.69 -21.36 16.71
CA GLY A 213 -28.96 -20.48 17.85
C GLY A 213 -30.12 -19.48 17.61
N LEU A 214 -30.50 -19.24 16.34
CA LEU A 214 -31.55 -18.29 16.02
C LEU A 214 -32.94 -18.85 16.26
N GLU A 215 -33.83 -17.98 16.79
CA GLU A 215 -35.28 -18.25 16.82
C GLU A 215 -35.88 -18.17 15.39
N ASN A 216 -37.05 -18.77 15.19
CA ASN A 216 -37.68 -18.81 13.85
C ASN A 216 -37.89 -17.42 13.22
N TRP A 217 -38.32 -16.46 14.03
CA TRP A 217 -38.54 -15.08 13.54
C TRP A 217 -37.24 -14.36 13.20
N GLU A 218 -36.14 -14.65 13.90
CA GLU A 218 -34.83 -14.10 13.61
C GLU A 218 -34.28 -14.65 12.29
N ARG A 219 -34.47 -15.94 12.07
CA ARG A 219 -34.08 -16.60 10.82
C ARG A 219 -34.87 -16.04 9.62
N GLU A 220 -36.19 -15.88 9.78
CA GLU A 220 -37.02 -15.25 8.73
C GLU A 220 -36.58 -13.81 8.44
N ALA A 221 -36.23 -13.04 9.47
CA ALA A 221 -35.75 -11.67 9.34
C ALA A 221 -34.38 -11.62 8.61
N LEU A 222 -33.47 -12.53 8.95
CA LEU A 222 -32.19 -12.68 8.31
C LEU A 222 -32.32 -13.04 6.83
N ASP A 223 -33.11 -14.07 6.52
CA ASP A 223 -33.34 -14.53 5.15
C ASP A 223 -33.95 -13.40 4.29
N LYS A 224 -34.91 -12.66 4.87
CA LYS A 224 -35.51 -11.51 4.20
C LYS A 224 -34.51 -10.39 3.93
N ALA A 225 -33.67 -10.06 4.90
CA ALA A 225 -32.69 -8.99 4.76
C ALA A 225 -31.61 -9.34 3.76
N VAL A 226 -31.13 -10.58 3.73
CA VAL A 226 -30.20 -11.10 2.73
C VAL A 226 -30.82 -11.05 1.32
N SER A 227 -32.09 -11.51 1.18
CA SER A 227 -32.73 -11.57 -0.13
C SER A 227 -33.08 -10.19 -0.72
N GLU A 228 -33.29 -9.19 0.12
CA GLU A 228 -33.66 -7.83 -0.28
C GLU A 228 -32.41 -6.90 -0.42
N GLU A 229 -31.19 -7.38 -0.17
CA GLU A 229 -29.91 -6.62 -0.26
C GLU A 229 -30.01 -5.24 0.43
N ARG A 230 -30.55 -5.19 1.64
CA ARG A 230 -30.83 -3.92 2.32
C ARG A 230 -29.57 -3.30 2.90
N ASN A 231 -29.31 -2.06 2.50
CA ASN A 231 -28.33 -1.18 3.13
C ASN A 231 -29.01 -0.27 4.16
N TYR A 232 -28.36 -0.08 5.29
CA TYR A 232 -28.81 0.81 6.35
C TYR A 232 -27.86 2.01 6.46
N TYR A 233 -28.45 3.22 6.55
CA TYR A 233 -27.68 4.44 6.75
C TYR A 233 -28.04 5.04 8.11
N LEU A 234 -27.03 5.25 8.96
CA LEU A 234 -27.17 6.07 10.16
C LEU A 234 -26.72 7.49 9.80
N VAL A 235 -27.65 8.44 9.92
CA VAL A 235 -27.36 9.85 9.72
C VAL A 235 -27.49 10.53 11.08
N GLU A 236 -26.37 10.99 11.65
CA GLU A 236 -26.34 11.88 12.80
C GLU A 236 -26.41 13.32 12.30
N PHE A 237 -27.42 14.10 12.82
CA PHE A 237 -27.63 15.51 12.54
C PHE A 237 -27.07 16.39 13.65
#